data_b0a6eeb6d4df316f8a5a61595ce44340
#
_entry.id   b0a6eeb6d4df316f8a5a61595ce44340
#
_cell.length_a   1.000
_cell.length_b   1.000
_cell.length_c   1.000
_cell.angle_alpha   90.00
_cell.angle_beta   90.00
_cell.angle_gamma   90.00
#
_symmetry.space_group_name_H-M   'P 1'
#
loop_
_entity.id
_entity.type
_entity.pdbx_description
1 polymer ?
#
loop_
_entity_poly.entity_id
_entity_poly.type
_entity_poly.pdbx_seq_one_letter_code
_entity_poly.pdbx_strand_id
1 'polypeptide(L)'
;MDSETKPSSRTSSPRRSERLVVGILTGLVGGVLLVWLASWVTESALPGTRLVQRLGEAREILTAWDLLAIPVLILLVLSWHEIGHLLAGLSQGMRFLLLIVGPFGWHASASGIRFQWNTNVAFMGGLAAAAPTQTGASLRRQFLVLIAGGPAASLFLALLAFALAFVSDPRFTAYFTWTGALSFGIFFVTLIPVRAGGFMSDGLQIIDVLRGGNAVIERGALMQIFAQSLAGVRPREWDASAIESLSRIEAEDPLRRSGGSLYLLARAMDSQQSDDLAHYRNQLTERVDTYPSGFKQWIHVELAICGWLAGDAAAARRHLELGKGGFVEKSRRLLAQAALAQLEGRHEDCERDRLLALKELAKTSDLGQEKLTEDQLARLQRGS
;
A
#
# COMPACT_ATOMS: atom_id res chain seq x y z
N MET A 1 -5.28 40.65 -39.30
CA MET A 1 -6.25 39.62 -38.82
C MET A 1 -5.51 38.81 -37.78
N ASP A 2 -5.51 39.33 -36.55
CA ASP A 2 -4.79 38.72 -35.45
C ASP A 2 -5.69 37.69 -34.78
N SER A 3 -5.27 36.44 -34.77
CA SER A 3 -5.93 35.34 -34.07
C SER A 3 -5.41 35.29 -32.61
N GLU A 4 -6.18 35.90 -31.69
CA GLU A 4 -5.97 35.74 -30.24
C GLU A 4 -6.14 34.25 -29.85
N THR A 5 -5.04 33.59 -29.45
CA THR A 5 -5.07 32.29 -28.79
C THR A 5 -5.45 32.49 -27.33
N LYS A 6 -6.68 32.07 -26.96
CA LYS A 6 -7.16 31.99 -25.58
C LYS A 6 -6.23 31.09 -24.74
N PRO A 7 -5.81 31.51 -23.54
CA PRO A 7 -5.06 30.64 -22.65
C PRO A 7 -5.95 29.50 -22.12
N SER A 8 -5.49 28.26 -22.28
CA SER A 8 -6.13 27.07 -21.74
C SER A 8 -6.20 27.16 -20.21
N SER A 9 -7.39 27.05 -19.66
CA SER A 9 -7.64 27.00 -18.23
C SER A 9 -6.90 25.79 -17.62
N ARG A 10 -5.83 26.06 -16.87
CA ARG A 10 -5.18 25.08 -15.99
C ARG A 10 -6.18 24.65 -14.93
N THR A 11 -6.76 23.46 -15.07
CA THR A 11 -7.47 22.80 -13.98
C THR A 11 -6.44 22.48 -12.88
N SER A 12 -6.50 23.20 -11.79
CA SER A 12 -5.68 22.96 -10.61
C SER A 12 -5.99 21.57 -10.06
N SER A 13 -4.99 20.69 -9.98
CA SER A 13 -5.15 19.38 -9.33
C SER A 13 -5.57 19.60 -7.85
N PRO A 14 -6.60 18.91 -7.35
CA PRO A 14 -7.08 19.11 -5.98
C PRO A 14 -5.96 18.87 -4.97
N ARG A 15 -5.89 19.72 -3.93
CA ARG A 15 -4.88 19.63 -2.87
C ARG A 15 -4.98 18.26 -2.16
N ARG A 16 -3.87 17.77 -1.62
CA ARG A 16 -3.79 16.46 -0.93
C ARG A 16 -4.85 16.31 0.18
N SER A 17 -5.13 17.39 0.90
CA SER A 17 -6.18 17.47 1.92
C SER A 17 -7.60 17.28 1.35
N GLU A 18 -7.87 17.82 0.17
CA GLU A 18 -9.18 17.70 -0.49
C GLU A 18 -9.45 16.25 -0.92
N ARG A 19 -8.44 15.56 -1.47
CA ARG A 19 -8.56 14.12 -1.83
C ARG A 19 -8.77 13.23 -0.60
N LEU A 20 -8.11 13.55 0.52
CA LEU A 20 -8.31 12.85 1.79
C LEU A 20 -9.74 13.03 2.30
N VAL A 21 -10.21 14.27 2.33
CA VAL A 21 -11.58 14.61 2.78
C VAL A 21 -12.61 13.93 1.88
N VAL A 22 -12.44 14.00 0.56
CA VAL A 22 -13.33 13.33 -0.39
C VAL A 22 -13.33 11.81 -0.18
N GLY A 23 -12.17 11.19 0.01
CA GLY A 23 -12.07 9.74 0.27
C GLY A 23 -12.79 9.34 1.57
N ILE A 24 -12.59 10.09 2.65
CA ILE A 24 -13.27 9.84 3.94
C ILE A 24 -14.78 10.04 3.80
N LEU A 25 -15.21 11.13 3.17
CA LEU A 25 -16.64 11.40 2.95
C LEU A 25 -17.30 10.33 2.08
N THR A 26 -16.63 9.89 1.02
CA THR A 26 -17.15 8.82 0.15
C THR A 26 -17.26 7.50 0.93
N GLY A 27 -16.27 7.16 1.76
CA GLY A 27 -16.31 5.98 2.62
C GLY A 27 -17.43 6.04 3.65
N LEU A 28 -17.63 7.19 4.29
CA LEU A 28 -18.71 7.40 5.26
C LEU A 28 -20.09 7.32 4.61
N VAL A 29 -20.28 8.01 3.48
CA VAL A 29 -21.55 7.96 2.72
C VAL A 29 -21.82 6.54 2.23
N GLY A 30 -20.81 5.85 1.69
CA GLY A 30 -20.93 4.44 1.29
C GLY A 30 -21.29 3.53 2.46
N GLY A 31 -20.66 3.71 3.62
CA GLY A 31 -20.98 2.97 4.84
C GLY A 31 -22.42 3.18 5.32
N VAL A 32 -22.87 4.43 5.34
CA VAL A 32 -24.27 4.76 5.70
C VAL A 32 -25.25 4.15 4.72
N LEU A 33 -24.96 4.23 3.42
CA LEU A 33 -25.82 3.62 2.38
C LEU A 33 -25.86 2.09 2.51
N LEU A 34 -24.75 1.44 2.81
CA LEU A 34 -24.70 -0.01 3.04
C LEU A 34 -25.53 -0.42 4.27
N VAL A 35 -25.40 0.34 5.36
CA VAL A 35 -26.20 0.12 6.58
C VAL A 35 -27.70 0.31 6.31
N TRP A 36 -28.05 1.37 5.58
CA TRP A 36 -29.44 1.63 5.20
C TRP A 36 -30.01 0.52 4.30
N LEU A 37 -29.25 0.12 3.27
CA LEU A 37 -29.63 -0.97 2.37
C LEU A 37 -29.78 -2.30 3.11
N ALA A 38 -28.86 -2.62 4.02
CA ALA A 38 -28.94 -3.84 4.82
C ALA A 38 -30.19 -3.86 5.72
N SER A 39 -30.51 -2.72 6.36
CA SER A 39 -31.73 -2.60 7.15
C SER A 39 -32.98 -2.83 6.29
N TRP A 40 -33.03 -2.18 5.13
CA TRP A 40 -34.13 -2.32 4.18
C TRP A 40 -34.31 -3.77 3.65
N VAL A 41 -33.18 -4.41 3.27
CA VAL A 41 -33.19 -5.82 2.81
C VAL A 41 -33.65 -6.74 3.94
N THR A 42 -33.18 -6.54 5.16
CA THR A 42 -33.58 -7.37 6.32
C THR A 42 -35.07 -7.25 6.57
N GLU A 43 -35.61 -6.03 6.56
CA GLU A 43 -37.05 -5.79 6.74
C GLU A 43 -37.89 -6.42 5.62
N SER A 44 -37.42 -6.35 4.39
CA SER A 44 -38.11 -6.87 3.21
C SER A 44 -38.04 -8.40 3.11
N ALA A 45 -36.89 -8.99 3.46
CA ALA A 45 -36.64 -10.43 3.32
C ALA A 45 -37.13 -11.26 4.51
N LEU A 46 -37.25 -10.65 5.71
CA LEU A 46 -37.58 -11.33 6.96
C LEU A 46 -38.76 -10.67 7.71
N PRO A 47 -39.88 -10.35 7.03
CA PRO A 47 -41.00 -9.65 7.64
C PRO A 47 -41.56 -10.45 8.82
N GLY A 48 -41.86 -9.76 9.93
CA GLY A 48 -42.48 -10.37 11.12
C GLY A 48 -41.51 -11.17 12.01
N THR A 49 -40.22 -11.20 11.69
CA THR A 49 -39.22 -11.84 12.56
C THR A 49 -38.90 -10.99 13.77
N ARG A 50 -38.36 -11.65 14.86
CA ARG A 50 -37.87 -10.94 16.04
C ARG A 50 -36.76 -9.92 15.69
N LEU A 51 -35.97 -10.16 14.66
CA LEU A 51 -34.94 -9.25 14.21
C LEU A 51 -35.52 -7.92 13.71
N VAL A 52 -36.59 -8.01 12.86
CA VAL A 52 -37.26 -6.81 12.33
C VAL A 52 -37.95 -6.02 13.43
N GLN A 53 -38.62 -6.72 14.39
CA GLN A 53 -39.21 -6.05 15.56
C GLN A 53 -38.17 -5.29 16.37
N ARG A 54 -37.01 -5.91 16.67
CA ARG A 54 -35.94 -5.29 17.43
C ARG A 54 -35.26 -4.13 16.68
N LEU A 55 -35.15 -4.20 15.36
CA LEU A 55 -34.67 -3.09 14.53
C LEU A 55 -35.68 -1.92 14.56
N GLY A 56 -36.97 -2.18 14.58
CA GLY A 56 -38.03 -1.18 14.80
C GLY A 56 -37.86 -0.48 16.16
N GLU A 57 -37.75 -1.28 17.25
CA GLU A 57 -37.50 -0.77 18.60
C GLU A 57 -36.18 0.02 18.68
N ALA A 58 -35.10 -0.45 18.01
CA ALA A 58 -33.82 0.24 17.93
C ALA A 58 -33.96 1.63 17.28
N ARG A 59 -34.78 1.78 16.24
CA ARG A 59 -34.99 3.08 15.57
C ARG A 59 -35.56 4.14 16.52
N GLU A 60 -36.37 3.73 17.49
CA GLU A 60 -36.95 4.66 18.50
C GLU A 60 -35.92 5.10 19.54
N ILE A 61 -34.89 4.26 19.79
CA ILE A 61 -33.88 4.50 20.82
C ILE A 61 -32.61 5.16 20.26
N LEU A 62 -32.29 4.88 18.98
CA LEU A 62 -31.09 5.41 18.32
C LEU A 62 -31.23 6.91 18.06
N THR A 63 -30.14 7.61 18.32
CA THR A 63 -29.99 9.05 18.10
C THR A 63 -29.03 9.33 16.96
N ALA A 64 -28.96 10.56 16.49
CA ALA A 64 -27.95 10.96 15.48
C ALA A 64 -26.50 10.68 15.96
N TRP A 65 -26.25 10.68 17.27
CA TRP A 65 -24.93 10.36 17.86
C TRP A 65 -24.52 8.91 17.63
N ASP A 66 -25.46 7.98 17.51
CA ASP A 66 -25.16 6.57 17.26
C ASP A 66 -24.56 6.37 15.86
N LEU A 67 -24.78 7.28 14.91
CA LEU A 67 -24.14 7.27 13.59
C LEU A 67 -22.62 7.48 13.68
N LEU A 68 -22.11 8.09 14.78
CA LEU A 68 -20.67 8.20 15.01
C LEU A 68 -20.00 6.84 15.28
N ALA A 69 -20.78 5.80 15.58
CA ALA A 69 -20.25 4.45 15.65
C ALA A 69 -19.84 3.88 14.28
N ILE A 70 -20.44 4.35 13.17
CA ILE A 70 -20.18 3.82 11.82
C ILE A 70 -18.69 3.91 11.44
N PRO A 71 -17.98 5.05 11.58
CA PRO A 71 -16.55 5.10 11.31
C PRO A 71 -15.73 4.11 12.14
N VAL A 72 -16.11 3.91 13.40
CA VAL A 72 -15.45 2.95 14.30
C VAL A 72 -15.70 1.52 13.83
N LEU A 73 -16.94 1.20 13.46
CA LEU A 73 -17.31 -0.10 12.92
C LEU A 73 -16.60 -0.38 11.59
N ILE A 74 -16.50 0.61 10.70
CA ILE A 74 -15.72 0.48 9.45
C ILE A 74 -14.27 0.13 9.77
N LEU A 75 -13.64 0.84 10.69
CA LEU A 75 -12.27 0.56 11.09
C LEU A 75 -12.12 -0.84 11.71
N LEU A 76 -13.08 -1.26 12.53
CA LEU A 76 -13.11 -2.59 13.14
C LEU A 76 -13.23 -3.70 12.09
N VAL A 77 -14.18 -3.59 11.14
CA VAL A 77 -14.38 -4.63 10.12
C VAL A 77 -13.23 -4.69 9.14
N LEU A 78 -12.61 -3.54 8.78
CA LEU A 78 -11.38 -3.50 8.00
C LEU A 78 -10.22 -4.15 8.75
N SER A 79 -10.05 -3.82 10.04
CA SER A 79 -9.01 -4.44 10.88
C SER A 79 -9.17 -5.96 10.93
N TRP A 80 -10.40 -6.44 11.10
CA TRP A 80 -10.69 -7.87 11.14
C TRP A 80 -10.38 -8.57 9.82
N HIS A 81 -10.71 -7.94 8.70
CA HIS A 81 -10.37 -8.43 7.37
C HIS A 81 -8.86 -8.59 7.19
N GLU A 82 -8.07 -7.54 7.49
CA GLU A 82 -6.62 -7.58 7.36
C GLU A 82 -5.95 -8.57 8.32
N ILE A 83 -6.45 -8.66 9.55
CA ILE A 83 -6.02 -9.67 10.52
C ILE A 83 -6.31 -11.08 9.99
N GLY A 84 -7.43 -11.27 9.28
CA GLY A 84 -7.76 -12.53 8.63
C GLY A 84 -6.68 -12.99 7.65
N HIS A 85 -6.18 -12.09 6.80
CA HIS A 85 -5.05 -12.37 5.90
C HIS A 85 -3.81 -12.81 6.69
N LEU A 86 -3.45 -12.05 7.73
CA LEU A 86 -2.26 -12.35 8.52
C LEU A 86 -2.37 -13.68 9.24
N LEU A 87 -3.46 -13.94 9.95
CA LEU A 87 -3.65 -15.19 10.68
C LEU A 87 -3.60 -16.39 9.74
N ALA A 88 -4.23 -16.28 8.57
CA ALA A 88 -4.18 -17.31 7.54
C ALA A 88 -2.76 -17.52 7.00
N GLY A 89 -2.01 -16.46 6.73
CA GLY A 89 -0.61 -16.54 6.29
C GLY A 89 0.29 -17.14 7.37
N LEU A 90 0.18 -16.68 8.62
CA LEU A 90 0.94 -17.19 9.76
C LEU A 90 0.67 -18.68 10.01
N SER A 91 -0.59 -19.15 9.82
CA SER A 91 -0.94 -20.58 9.92
C SER A 91 -0.23 -21.46 8.88
N GLN A 92 0.25 -20.86 7.79
CA GLN A 92 1.05 -21.52 6.76
C GLN A 92 2.57 -21.36 6.99
N GLY A 93 3.00 -20.89 8.15
CA GLY A 93 4.41 -20.66 8.48
C GLY A 93 5.02 -19.43 7.81
N MET A 94 4.22 -18.51 7.25
CA MET A 94 4.72 -17.23 6.73
C MET A 94 5.15 -16.32 7.87
N ARG A 95 6.04 -15.36 7.58
CA ARG A 95 6.48 -14.33 8.54
C ARG A 95 5.67 -13.06 8.37
N PHE A 96 5.26 -12.46 9.48
CA PHE A 96 4.67 -11.13 9.50
C PHE A 96 5.62 -10.10 8.85
N LEU A 97 5.10 -9.26 7.97
CA LEU A 97 5.82 -8.13 7.39
C LEU A 97 5.20 -6.81 7.81
N LEU A 98 3.92 -6.62 7.53
CA LEU A 98 3.22 -5.40 7.87
C LEU A 98 1.72 -5.63 8.01
N LEU A 99 1.09 -4.76 8.81
CA LEU A 99 -0.34 -4.57 8.93
C LEU A 99 -0.61 -3.07 8.97
N ILE A 100 -1.41 -2.58 8.05
CA ILE A 100 -1.88 -1.19 8.04
C ILE A 100 -3.40 -1.21 8.00
N VAL A 101 -4.04 -0.47 8.92
CA VAL A 101 -5.50 -0.27 8.90
C VAL A 101 -5.79 1.18 9.27
N GLY A 102 -6.39 1.91 8.36
CA GLY A 102 -6.62 3.34 8.56
C GLY A 102 -5.31 4.08 8.88
N PRO A 103 -5.27 4.85 9.99
CA PRO A 103 -4.08 5.57 10.40
C PRO A 103 -3.04 4.73 11.14
N PHE A 104 -3.32 3.47 11.44
CA PHE A 104 -2.46 2.59 12.23
C PHE A 104 -1.62 1.70 11.33
N GLY A 105 -0.32 1.59 11.61
CA GLY A 105 0.61 0.72 10.89
C GLY A 105 1.53 -0.04 11.84
N TRP A 106 1.72 -1.32 11.59
CA TRP A 106 2.70 -2.18 12.28
C TRP A 106 3.60 -2.81 11.23
N HIS A 107 4.90 -2.75 11.44
CA HIS A 107 5.90 -3.25 10.51
C HIS A 107 6.86 -4.19 11.22
N ALA A 108 7.27 -5.24 10.56
CA ALA A 108 8.40 -6.06 11.02
C ALA A 108 9.68 -5.21 10.96
N SER A 109 10.55 -5.42 11.95
CA SER A 109 11.89 -4.83 11.97
C SER A 109 12.88 -5.83 12.56
N ALA A 110 14.18 -5.53 12.49
CA ALA A 110 15.22 -6.36 13.10
C ALA A 110 15.05 -6.52 14.62
N SER A 111 14.44 -5.53 15.29
CA SER A 111 14.18 -5.53 16.74
C SER A 111 12.79 -6.02 17.14
N GLY A 112 11.97 -6.52 16.19
CA GLY A 112 10.59 -6.97 16.43
C GLY A 112 9.57 -6.15 15.63
N ILE A 113 8.33 -6.07 16.13
CA ILE A 113 7.25 -5.30 15.48
C ILE A 113 7.31 -3.85 15.96
N ARG A 114 7.34 -2.91 15.01
CA ARG A 114 7.32 -1.46 15.29
C ARG A 114 5.98 -0.87 14.85
N PHE A 115 5.44 0.03 15.67
CA PHE A 115 4.27 0.84 15.33
C PHE A 115 4.69 2.12 14.61
N GLN A 116 3.94 2.50 13.58
CA GLN A 116 4.11 3.76 12.85
C GLN A 116 2.76 4.30 12.41
N TRP A 117 2.53 5.61 12.53
CA TRP A 117 1.33 6.24 12.00
C TRP A 117 1.34 6.21 10.47
N ASN A 118 0.29 5.61 9.89
CA ASN A 118 0.08 5.66 8.44
C ASN A 118 -0.49 7.03 8.03
N THR A 119 0.27 7.77 7.27
CA THR A 119 -0.16 9.04 6.67
C THR A 119 -0.45 8.90 5.17
N ASN A 120 -0.32 7.70 4.62
CA ASN A 120 -0.53 7.42 3.22
C ASN A 120 -1.99 7.01 2.97
N VAL A 121 -2.73 7.90 2.30
CA VAL A 121 -4.16 7.70 1.99
C VAL A 121 -4.44 6.42 1.19
N ALA A 122 -3.49 5.99 0.33
CA ALA A 122 -3.66 4.79 -0.47
C ALA A 122 -3.75 3.50 0.36
N PHE A 123 -3.19 3.50 1.56
CA PHE A 123 -3.20 2.35 2.47
C PHE A 123 -4.25 2.49 3.61
N MET A 124 -5.06 3.56 3.58
CA MET A 124 -6.11 3.74 4.60
C MET A 124 -7.20 2.68 4.56
N GLY A 125 -7.39 2.04 3.41
CA GLY A 125 -8.35 0.94 3.24
C GLY A 125 -7.90 -0.39 3.85
N GLY A 126 -6.65 -0.51 4.24
CA GLY A 126 -6.05 -1.72 4.77
C GLY A 126 -4.94 -2.26 3.86
N LEU A 127 -3.96 -2.87 4.47
CA LEU A 127 -2.90 -3.63 3.78
C LEU A 127 -2.25 -4.60 4.76
N ALA A 128 -2.34 -5.88 4.48
CA ALA A 128 -1.65 -6.94 5.22
C ALA A 128 -0.62 -7.63 4.32
N ALA A 129 0.57 -7.87 4.84
CA ALA A 129 1.58 -8.64 4.12
C ALA A 129 2.31 -9.62 5.04
N ALA A 130 2.56 -10.80 4.51
CA ALA A 130 3.40 -11.83 5.12
C ALA A 130 4.32 -12.43 4.05
N ALA A 131 5.55 -12.75 4.45
CA ALA A 131 6.55 -13.35 3.56
C ALA A 131 6.59 -14.86 3.71
N PRO A 132 6.70 -15.62 2.62
CA PRO A 132 6.95 -17.05 2.68
C PRO A 132 8.32 -17.33 3.30
N THR A 133 8.41 -18.36 4.12
CA THR A 133 9.68 -18.83 4.71
C THR A 133 10.30 -19.97 3.94
N GLN A 134 9.55 -20.54 3.00
CA GLN A 134 9.97 -21.66 2.15
C GLN A 134 9.73 -21.33 0.69
N THR A 135 10.55 -21.88 -0.17
CA THR A 135 10.44 -21.78 -1.64
C THR A 135 9.87 -23.07 -2.21
N GLY A 136 9.33 -23.01 -3.43
CA GLY A 136 8.88 -24.22 -4.15
C GLY A 136 7.36 -24.41 -4.17
N ALA A 137 6.91 -25.67 -4.27
CA ALA A 137 5.52 -26.04 -4.53
C ALA A 137 4.51 -25.56 -3.46
N SER A 138 4.97 -25.26 -2.24
CA SER A 138 4.14 -24.76 -1.15
C SER A 138 3.70 -23.29 -1.33
N LEU A 139 4.41 -22.48 -2.11
CA LEU A 139 4.14 -21.04 -2.31
C LEU A 139 2.72 -20.77 -2.77
N ARG A 140 2.23 -21.53 -3.76
CA ARG A 140 0.87 -21.37 -4.28
C ARG A 140 -0.18 -21.54 -3.19
N ARG A 141 -0.04 -22.59 -2.37
CA ARG A 141 -0.96 -22.85 -1.25
C ARG A 141 -0.86 -21.75 -0.20
N GLN A 142 0.36 -21.33 0.18
CA GLN A 142 0.58 -20.27 1.16
C GLN A 142 -0.11 -18.97 0.73
N PHE A 143 0.07 -18.54 -0.52
CA PHE A 143 -0.58 -17.33 -1.02
C PHE A 143 -2.10 -17.48 -1.14
N LEU A 144 -2.62 -18.63 -1.58
CA LEU A 144 -4.08 -18.84 -1.63
C LEU A 144 -4.71 -18.75 -0.24
N VAL A 145 -4.10 -19.37 0.76
CA VAL A 145 -4.59 -19.35 2.14
C VAL A 145 -4.48 -17.93 2.71
N LEU A 146 -3.34 -17.25 2.52
CA LEU A 146 -3.14 -15.86 2.92
C LEU A 146 -4.24 -14.97 2.34
N ILE A 147 -4.44 -15.01 1.01
CA ILE A 147 -5.38 -14.11 0.32
C ILE A 147 -6.83 -14.45 0.67
N ALA A 148 -7.19 -15.72 0.79
CA ALA A 148 -8.54 -16.13 1.17
C ALA A 148 -8.87 -15.80 2.64
N GLY A 149 -7.85 -15.59 3.48
CA GLY A 149 -8.02 -15.33 4.92
C GLY A 149 -8.84 -14.09 5.23
N GLY A 150 -8.63 -13.00 4.50
CA GLY A 150 -9.40 -11.74 4.68
C GLY A 150 -10.88 -11.91 4.38
N PRO A 151 -11.25 -12.34 3.15
CA PRO A 151 -12.65 -12.62 2.84
C PRO A 151 -13.29 -13.63 3.79
N ALA A 152 -12.60 -14.71 4.16
CA ALA A 152 -13.12 -15.70 5.11
C ALA A 152 -13.39 -15.09 6.50
N ALA A 153 -12.46 -14.25 7.00
CA ALA A 153 -12.65 -13.56 8.27
C ALA A 153 -13.84 -12.57 8.21
N SER A 154 -13.99 -11.84 7.09
CA SER A 154 -15.13 -10.94 6.90
C SER A 154 -16.45 -11.69 6.87
N LEU A 155 -16.53 -12.81 6.16
CA LEU A 155 -17.74 -13.63 6.13
C LEU A 155 -18.06 -14.18 7.54
N PHE A 156 -17.04 -14.68 8.25
CA PHE A 156 -17.20 -15.16 9.63
C PHE A 156 -17.76 -14.07 10.55
N LEU A 157 -17.17 -12.86 10.52
CA LEU A 157 -17.64 -11.73 11.33
C LEU A 157 -19.07 -11.32 10.96
N ALA A 158 -19.39 -11.32 9.67
CA ALA A 158 -20.75 -11.01 9.21
C ALA A 158 -21.78 -11.99 9.78
N LEU A 159 -21.51 -13.30 9.67
CA LEU A 159 -22.40 -14.34 10.18
C LEU A 159 -22.54 -14.27 11.71
N LEU A 160 -21.41 -14.08 12.43
CA LEU A 160 -21.41 -13.92 13.88
C LEU A 160 -22.20 -12.69 14.31
N ALA A 161 -21.98 -11.54 13.67
CA ALA A 161 -22.67 -10.30 13.98
C ALA A 161 -24.19 -10.42 13.72
N PHE A 162 -24.60 -10.99 12.60
CA PHE A 162 -26.01 -11.25 12.36
C PHE A 162 -26.62 -12.23 13.39
N ALA A 163 -25.92 -13.30 13.78
CA ALA A 163 -26.39 -14.21 14.80
C ALA A 163 -26.57 -13.49 16.17
N LEU A 164 -25.61 -12.62 16.54
CA LEU A 164 -25.71 -11.83 17.76
C LEU A 164 -26.87 -10.81 17.71
N ALA A 165 -27.17 -10.25 16.55
CA ALA A 165 -28.29 -9.34 16.36
C ALA A 165 -29.64 -9.98 16.72
N PHE A 166 -29.80 -11.30 16.53
CA PHE A 166 -31.05 -12.02 16.89
C PHE A 166 -31.28 -12.15 18.40
N VAL A 167 -30.23 -12.09 19.22
CA VAL A 167 -30.30 -12.36 20.66
C VAL A 167 -30.04 -11.14 21.54
N SER A 168 -29.58 -10.03 20.95
CA SER A 168 -29.18 -8.81 21.66
C SER A 168 -30.36 -7.89 21.94
N ASP A 169 -30.18 -6.94 22.87
CA ASP A 169 -31.09 -5.83 23.11
C ASP A 169 -31.21 -4.92 21.88
N PRO A 170 -32.31 -4.15 21.68
CA PRO A 170 -32.58 -3.41 20.46
C PRO A 170 -31.42 -2.51 19.99
N ARG A 171 -30.79 -1.75 20.88
CA ARG A 171 -29.64 -0.88 20.52
C ARG A 171 -28.47 -1.69 19.98
N PHE A 172 -28.09 -2.77 20.66
CA PHE A 172 -27.01 -3.66 20.21
C PHE A 172 -27.39 -4.45 18.96
N THR A 173 -28.68 -4.80 18.77
CA THR A 173 -29.18 -5.38 17.53
C THR A 173 -28.83 -4.51 16.33
N ALA A 174 -29.01 -3.18 16.42
CA ALA A 174 -28.65 -2.26 15.35
C ALA A 174 -27.14 -2.29 15.08
N TYR A 175 -26.28 -2.18 16.10
CA TYR A 175 -24.82 -2.20 15.93
C TYR A 175 -24.32 -3.52 15.35
N PHE A 176 -24.85 -4.65 15.80
CA PHE A 176 -24.50 -5.94 15.22
C PHE A 176 -24.99 -6.08 13.79
N THR A 177 -26.18 -5.60 13.45
CA THR A 177 -26.68 -5.59 12.07
C THR A 177 -25.78 -4.72 11.19
N TRP A 178 -25.37 -3.52 11.64
CA TRP A 178 -24.43 -2.65 10.91
C TRP A 178 -23.07 -3.31 10.72
N THR A 179 -22.53 -3.92 11.76
CA THR A 179 -21.25 -4.66 11.68
C THR A 179 -21.35 -5.82 10.68
N GLY A 180 -22.43 -6.60 10.75
CA GLY A 180 -22.69 -7.71 9.83
C GLY A 180 -22.79 -7.24 8.38
N ALA A 181 -23.54 -6.16 8.14
CA ALA A 181 -23.71 -5.58 6.81
C ALA A 181 -22.40 -5.04 6.24
N LEU A 182 -21.64 -4.27 7.02
CA LEU A 182 -20.33 -3.74 6.61
C LEU A 182 -19.35 -4.87 6.31
N SER A 183 -19.28 -5.88 7.19
CA SER A 183 -18.38 -7.00 7.01
C SER A 183 -18.75 -7.87 5.80
N PHE A 184 -20.04 -8.11 5.58
CA PHE A 184 -20.52 -8.81 4.39
C PHE A 184 -20.25 -8.00 3.11
N GLY A 185 -20.42 -6.67 3.18
CA GLY A 185 -20.07 -5.77 2.08
C GLY A 185 -18.60 -5.87 1.70
N ILE A 186 -17.69 -5.86 2.68
CA ILE A 186 -16.24 -6.03 2.46
C ILE A 186 -15.97 -7.41 1.86
N PHE A 187 -16.51 -8.49 2.43
CA PHE A 187 -16.40 -9.83 1.86
C PHE A 187 -16.75 -9.86 0.39
N PHE A 188 -17.90 -9.30 0.02
CA PHE A 188 -18.38 -9.33 -1.35
C PHE A 188 -17.54 -8.48 -2.29
N VAL A 189 -17.23 -7.23 -1.89
CA VAL A 189 -16.47 -6.28 -2.71
C VAL A 189 -15.04 -6.75 -2.95
N THR A 190 -14.37 -7.32 -1.94
CA THR A 190 -13.00 -7.81 -2.10
C THR A 190 -12.90 -9.05 -2.97
N LEU A 191 -13.98 -9.84 -3.09
CA LEU A 191 -14.03 -11.00 -3.99
C LEU A 191 -14.31 -10.64 -5.46
N ILE A 192 -14.87 -9.45 -5.75
CA ILE A 192 -15.03 -8.99 -7.14
C ILE A 192 -13.65 -8.82 -7.77
N PRO A 193 -13.33 -9.51 -8.90
CA PRO A 193 -11.98 -9.48 -9.47
C PRO A 193 -11.72 -8.18 -10.25
N VAL A 194 -11.30 -7.15 -9.53
CA VAL A 194 -11.01 -5.80 -10.08
C VAL A 194 -9.61 -5.31 -9.73
N ARG A 195 -9.13 -4.34 -10.51
CA ARG A 195 -7.94 -3.54 -10.19
C ARG A 195 -8.38 -2.10 -9.89
N ALA A 196 -7.94 -1.58 -8.76
CA ALA A 196 -8.21 -0.20 -8.36
C ALA A 196 -6.93 0.47 -7.85
N GLY A 197 -6.59 1.63 -8.38
CA GLY A 197 -5.40 2.39 -7.95
C GLY A 197 -4.06 1.66 -8.11
N GLY A 198 -4.00 0.62 -8.95
CA GLY A 198 -2.81 -0.24 -9.12
C GLY A 198 -2.81 -1.48 -8.24
N PHE A 199 -3.76 -1.62 -7.31
CA PHE A 199 -3.90 -2.79 -6.45
C PHE A 199 -4.93 -3.78 -7.00
N MET A 200 -4.70 -5.06 -6.77
CA MET A 200 -5.65 -6.14 -7.08
C MET A 200 -6.53 -6.41 -5.87
N SER A 201 -7.84 -6.60 -6.10
CA SER A 201 -8.74 -7.17 -5.10
C SER A 201 -8.33 -8.60 -4.75
N ASP A 202 -8.79 -9.12 -3.60
CA ASP A 202 -8.49 -10.50 -3.19
C ASP A 202 -8.99 -11.53 -4.21
N GLY A 203 -10.19 -11.32 -4.77
CA GLY A 203 -10.74 -12.19 -5.80
C GLY A 203 -9.85 -12.25 -7.05
N LEU A 204 -9.31 -11.12 -7.50
CA LEU A 204 -8.38 -11.10 -8.62
C LEU A 204 -7.04 -11.75 -8.26
N GLN A 205 -6.53 -11.53 -7.05
CA GLN A 205 -5.31 -12.17 -6.57
C GLN A 205 -5.46 -13.69 -6.46
N ILE A 206 -6.62 -14.19 -5.99
CA ILE A 206 -6.92 -15.63 -5.94
C ILE A 206 -6.89 -16.20 -7.35
N ILE A 207 -7.56 -15.57 -8.32
CA ILE A 207 -7.56 -16.02 -9.72
C ILE A 207 -6.14 -16.04 -10.29
N ASP A 208 -5.35 -15.00 -10.03
CA ASP A 208 -3.96 -14.89 -10.48
C ASP A 208 -3.10 -16.04 -9.93
N VAL A 209 -3.21 -16.32 -8.63
CA VAL A 209 -2.49 -17.45 -8.01
C VAL A 209 -3.01 -18.82 -8.48
N LEU A 210 -4.32 -18.96 -8.72
CA LEU A 210 -4.90 -20.21 -9.23
C LEU A 210 -4.46 -20.51 -10.66
N ARG A 211 -4.27 -19.50 -11.50
CA ARG A 211 -3.68 -19.66 -12.85
C ARG A 211 -2.25 -20.16 -12.78
N GLY A 212 -1.54 -19.87 -11.68
CA GLY A 212 -0.18 -20.36 -11.44
C GLY A 212 0.87 -19.69 -12.35
N GLY A 213 1.92 -20.44 -12.68
CA GLY A 213 3.01 -19.95 -13.51
C GLY A 213 3.98 -19.04 -12.77
N ASN A 214 4.68 -18.17 -13.51
CA ASN A 214 5.72 -17.28 -12.97
C ASN A 214 5.19 -16.28 -11.94
N ALA A 215 3.90 -15.92 -11.99
CA ALA A 215 3.29 -14.95 -11.08
C ALA A 215 3.45 -15.29 -9.59
N VAL A 216 3.39 -16.57 -9.24
CA VAL A 216 3.57 -17.05 -7.85
C VAL A 216 5.03 -16.94 -7.43
N ILE A 217 5.95 -17.29 -8.31
CA ILE A 217 7.40 -17.23 -8.08
C ILE A 217 7.83 -15.77 -7.90
N GLU A 218 7.40 -14.90 -8.80
CA GLU A 218 7.65 -13.46 -8.77
C GLU A 218 7.16 -12.81 -7.48
N ARG A 219 5.93 -13.12 -7.07
CA ARG A 219 5.36 -12.64 -5.80
C ARG A 219 6.17 -13.14 -4.61
N GLY A 220 6.59 -14.41 -4.63
CA GLY A 220 7.46 -14.98 -3.61
C GLY A 220 8.79 -14.25 -3.49
N ALA A 221 9.45 -14.02 -4.62
CA ALA A 221 10.71 -13.30 -4.69
C ALA A 221 10.59 -11.84 -4.18
N LEU A 222 9.54 -11.12 -4.60
CA LEU A 222 9.25 -9.76 -4.11
C LEU A 222 9.07 -9.72 -2.59
N MET A 223 8.27 -10.64 -2.04
CA MET A 223 8.02 -10.69 -0.60
C MET A 223 9.26 -11.12 0.18
N GLN A 224 10.09 -12.00 -0.37
CA GLN A 224 11.35 -12.42 0.24
C GLN A 224 12.34 -11.25 0.32
N ILE A 225 12.52 -10.50 -0.76
CA ILE A 225 13.41 -9.33 -0.78
C ILE A 225 12.89 -8.24 0.17
N PHE A 226 11.59 -7.98 0.15
CA PHE A 226 10.98 -7.03 1.08
C PHE A 226 11.22 -7.43 2.54
N ALA A 227 11.07 -8.74 2.86
CA ALA A 227 11.37 -9.25 4.20
C ALA A 227 12.83 -9.07 4.60
N GLN A 228 13.76 -9.33 3.68
CA GLN A 228 15.20 -9.13 3.92
C GLN A 228 15.51 -7.65 4.14
N SER A 229 14.93 -6.76 3.34
CA SER A 229 15.11 -5.32 3.48
C SER A 229 14.61 -4.81 4.84
N LEU A 230 13.41 -5.19 5.25
CA LEU A 230 12.87 -4.86 6.59
C LEU A 230 13.74 -5.44 7.73
N ALA A 231 14.36 -6.60 7.52
CA ALA A 231 15.30 -7.20 8.48
C ALA A 231 16.68 -6.52 8.50
N GLY A 232 16.91 -5.51 7.66
CA GLY A 232 18.15 -4.75 7.60
C GLY A 232 19.23 -5.37 6.71
N VAL A 233 18.88 -6.35 5.86
CA VAL A 233 19.78 -6.84 4.82
C VAL A 233 19.86 -5.81 3.71
N ARG A 234 21.05 -5.29 3.44
CA ARG A 234 21.24 -4.25 2.45
C ARG A 234 21.09 -4.78 1.01
N PRO A 235 20.74 -3.93 0.03
CA PRO A 235 20.38 -4.37 -1.33
C PRO A 235 21.39 -5.29 -2.02
N ARG A 236 22.69 -5.03 -1.89
CA ARG A 236 23.73 -5.88 -2.50
C ARG A 236 23.85 -7.28 -1.91
N GLU A 237 23.30 -7.50 -0.71
CA GLU A 237 23.37 -8.76 0.04
C GLU A 237 22.06 -9.57 -0.05
N TRP A 238 21.06 -9.09 -0.79
CA TRP A 238 19.81 -9.82 -0.97
C TRP A 238 20.03 -11.16 -1.66
N ASP A 239 19.15 -12.10 -1.35
CA ASP A 239 19.20 -13.48 -1.86
C ASP A 239 19.31 -13.52 -3.39
N ALA A 240 20.33 -14.24 -3.89
CA ALA A 240 20.63 -14.28 -5.30
C ALA A 240 19.53 -14.95 -6.13
N SER A 241 18.85 -15.98 -5.57
CA SER A 241 17.78 -16.69 -6.28
C SER A 241 16.53 -15.85 -6.41
N ALA A 242 16.22 -15.05 -5.40
CA ALA A 242 15.12 -14.07 -5.45
C ALA A 242 15.42 -12.97 -6.46
N ILE A 243 16.65 -12.44 -6.49
CA ILE A 243 17.10 -11.45 -7.48
C ILE A 243 17.03 -12.00 -8.90
N GLU A 244 17.49 -13.22 -9.12
CA GLU A 244 17.40 -13.88 -10.43
C GLU A 244 15.93 -14.05 -10.87
N SER A 245 15.06 -14.43 -9.94
CA SER A 245 13.62 -14.51 -10.21
C SER A 245 13.03 -13.15 -10.60
N LEU A 246 13.44 -12.07 -9.92
CA LEU A 246 13.00 -10.71 -10.26
C LEU A 246 13.51 -10.23 -11.62
N SER A 247 14.76 -10.55 -11.97
CA SER A 247 15.34 -10.12 -13.26
C SER A 247 14.67 -10.76 -14.48
N ARG A 248 14.03 -11.92 -14.28
CA ARG A 248 13.30 -12.66 -15.32
C ARG A 248 11.82 -12.26 -15.43
N ILE A 249 11.35 -11.30 -14.61
CA ILE A 249 9.94 -10.88 -14.62
C ILE A 249 9.63 -10.18 -15.95
N GLU A 250 8.90 -10.87 -16.81
CA GLU A 250 8.19 -10.31 -17.96
C GLU A 250 6.72 -10.03 -17.63
N ALA A 251 6.44 -9.65 -16.37
CA ALA A 251 5.08 -9.53 -15.88
C ALA A 251 4.27 -8.54 -16.71
N GLU A 252 3.12 -8.97 -17.19
CA GLU A 252 2.12 -8.09 -17.82
C GLU A 252 1.57 -7.08 -16.80
N ASP A 253 1.65 -7.40 -15.50
CA ASP A 253 1.21 -6.54 -14.41
C ASP A 253 2.22 -5.41 -14.14
N PRO A 254 1.85 -4.13 -14.42
CA PRO A 254 2.75 -3.00 -14.21
C PRO A 254 3.21 -2.86 -12.76
N LEU A 255 2.38 -3.20 -11.76
CA LEU A 255 2.73 -3.07 -10.35
C LEU A 255 3.80 -4.08 -9.93
N ARG A 256 3.67 -5.35 -10.32
CA ARG A 256 4.69 -6.38 -10.07
C ARG A 256 6.00 -6.04 -10.76
N ARG A 257 5.92 -5.59 -12.00
CA ARG A 257 7.08 -5.17 -12.79
C ARG A 257 7.79 -3.99 -12.14
N SER A 258 7.05 -2.96 -11.65
CA SER A 258 7.66 -1.79 -11.00
C SER A 258 8.36 -2.17 -9.70
N GLY A 259 7.74 -3.01 -8.87
CA GLY A 259 8.36 -3.50 -7.64
C GLY A 259 9.67 -4.22 -7.91
N GLY A 260 9.67 -5.18 -8.85
CA GLY A 260 10.87 -5.89 -9.26
C GLY A 260 11.98 -4.96 -9.75
N SER A 261 11.67 -4.10 -10.72
CA SER A 261 12.66 -3.18 -11.31
C SER A 261 13.23 -2.18 -10.30
N LEU A 262 12.44 -1.70 -9.32
CA LEU A 262 12.92 -0.81 -8.26
C LEU A 262 13.90 -1.51 -7.31
N TYR A 263 13.64 -2.77 -6.93
CA TYR A 263 14.58 -3.53 -6.12
C TYR A 263 15.87 -3.85 -6.88
N LEU A 264 15.79 -4.20 -8.16
CA LEU A 264 16.95 -4.43 -8.99
C LEU A 264 17.79 -3.15 -9.17
N LEU A 265 17.13 -2.00 -9.35
CA LEU A 265 17.80 -0.70 -9.38
C LEU A 265 18.49 -0.38 -8.05
N ALA A 266 17.81 -0.58 -6.91
CA ALA A 266 18.39 -0.36 -5.59
C ALA A 266 19.63 -1.24 -5.37
N ARG A 267 19.59 -2.51 -5.79
CA ARG A 267 20.74 -3.41 -5.73
C ARG A 267 21.88 -2.93 -6.61
N ALA A 268 21.61 -2.50 -7.83
CA ALA A 268 22.63 -1.98 -8.75
C ALA A 268 23.31 -0.71 -8.19
N MET A 269 22.53 0.19 -7.57
CA MET A 269 23.05 1.37 -6.87
C MET A 269 23.99 0.98 -5.72
N ASP A 270 23.59 -0.01 -4.90
CA ASP A 270 24.33 -0.44 -3.72
C ASP A 270 25.59 -1.24 -4.08
N SER A 271 25.51 -2.04 -5.15
CA SER A 271 26.65 -2.83 -5.67
C SER A 271 27.63 -1.98 -6.51
N GLN A 272 27.25 -0.75 -6.87
CA GLN A 272 28.01 0.16 -7.75
C GLN A 272 28.31 -0.47 -9.13
N GLN A 273 27.43 -1.35 -9.61
CA GLN A 273 27.57 -2.00 -10.91
C GLN A 273 27.00 -1.08 -12.01
N SER A 274 27.89 -0.44 -12.77
CA SER A 274 27.54 0.57 -13.76
C SER A 274 26.59 0.07 -14.85
N ASP A 275 26.81 -1.15 -15.33
CA ASP A 275 26.05 -1.73 -16.44
C ASP A 275 24.62 -2.09 -16.01
N ASP A 276 24.47 -2.72 -14.85
CA ASP A 276 23.17 -3.02 -14.25
C ASP A 276 22.40 -1.73 -13.93
N LEU A 277 23.08 -0.72 -13.38
CA LEU A 277 22.49 0.58 -13.09
C LEU A 277 21.96 1.25 -14.35
N ALA A 278 22.74 1.25 -15.43
CA ALA A 278 22.33 1.80 -16.71
C ALA A 278 21.14 1.02 -17.31
N HIS A 279 21.20 -0.32 -17.25
CA HIS A 279 20.14 -1.20 -17.73
C HIS A 279 18.80 -0.92 -17.03
N TYR A 280 18.74 -0.99 -15.69
CA TYR A 280 17.49 -0.81 -14.94
C TYR A 280 16.99 0.64 -14.98
N ARG A 281 17.89 1.64 -15.00
CA ARG A 281 17.52 3.04 -15.23
C ARG A 281 16.81 3.21 -16.56
N ASN A 282 17.36 2.69 -17.66
CA ASN A 282 16.78 2.81 -18.99
C ASN A 282 15.42 2.08 -19.04
N GLN A 283 15.34 0.86 -18.53
CA GLN A 283 14.10 0.09 -18.45
C GLN A 283 12.97 0.85 -17.72
N LEU A 284 13.29 1.47 -16.56
CA LEU A 284 12.32 2.27 -15.82
C LEU A 284 11.94 3.56 -16.56
N THR A 285 12.90 4.21 -17.21
CA THR A 285 12.65 5.45 -17.99
C THR A 285 11.70 5.19 -19.15
N GLU A 286 11.92 4.13 -19.92
CA GLU A 286 11.09 3.76 -21.07
C GLU A 286 9.65 3.40 -20.69
N ARG A 287 9.48 2.85 -19.48
CA ARG A 287 8.19 2.29 -19.05
C ARG A 287 7.47 3.11 -17.98
N VAL A 288 8.04 4.23 -17.54
CA VAL A 288 7.49 5.00 -16.39
C VAL A 288 6.02 5.38 -16.59
N ASP A 289 5.59 5.64 -17.82
CA ASP A 289 4.21 6.01 -18.12
C ASP A 289 3.20 4.87 -18.04
N THR A 290 3.67 3.63 -18.01
CA THR A 290 2.80 2.46 -17.87
C THR A 290 2.44 2.17 -16.40
N TYR A 291 3.13 2.79 -15.43
CA TYR A 291 2.93 2.52 -14.02
C TYR A 291 1.77 3.32 -13.41
N PRO A 292 1.11 2.79 -12.36
CA PRO A 292 0.06 3.50 -11.67
C PRO A 292 0.54 4.83 -11.06
N SER A 293 -0.36 5.81 -11.02
CA SER A 293 -0.12 7.07 -10.30
C SER A 293 0.27 6.79 -8.85
N GLY A 294 1.25 7.49 -8.33
CA GLY A 294 1.84 7.23 -7.01
C GLY A 294 3.14 6.43 -7.10
N PHE A 295 3.18 5.35 -7.87
CA PHE A 295 4.40 4.61 -8.18
C PHE A 295 5.28 5.35 -9.20
N LYS A 296 4.66 6.01 -10.20
CA LYS A 296 5.40 6.87 -11.15
C LYS A 296 6.28 7.90 -10.42
N GLN A 297 5.73 8.56 -9.41
CA GLN A 297 6.47 9.56 -8.65
C GLN A 297 7.64 8.95 -7.89
N TRP A 298 7.48 7.74 -7.36
CA TRP A 298 8.60 7.03 -6.75
C TRP A 298 9.70 6.72 -7.77
N ILE A 299 9.32 6.13 -8.91
CA ILE A 299 10.27 5.85 -10.00
C ILE A 299 11.02 7.12 -10.41
N HIS A 300 10.33 8.25 -10.56
CA HIS A 300 10.96 9.51 -10.92
C HIS A 300 11.95 9.99 -9.85
N VAL A 301 11.68 9.81 -8.55
CA VAL A 301 12.65 10.16 -7.50
C VAL A 301 13.89 9.27 -7.58
N GLU A 302 13.73 7.96 -7.82
CA GLU A 302 14.88 7.07 -8.01
C GLU A 302 15.67 7.41 -9.28
N LEU A 303 15.01 7.77 -10.37
CA LEU A 303 15.66 8.25 -11.61
C LEU A 303 16.37 9.59 -11.42
N ALA A 304 15.89 10.48 -10.53
CA ALA A 304 16.61 11.70 -10.17
C ALA A 304 17.91 11.38 -9.43
N ILE A 305 17.90 10.40 -8.53
CA ILE A 305 19.12 9.91 -7.86
C ILE A 305 20.08 9.27 -8.86
N CYS A 306 19.58 8.51 -9.85
CA CYS A 306 20.40 8.00 -10.95
C CYS A 306 21.07 9.14 -11.76
N GLY A 307 20.34 10.23 -12.01
CA GLY A 307 20.86 11.42 -12.68
C GLY A 307 22.05 12.02 -11.91
N TRP A 308 21.91 12.13 -10.58
CA TRP A 308 23.02 12.57 -9.71
C TRP A 308 24.21 11.63 -9.79
N LEU A 309 24.01 10.31 -9.69
CA LEU A 309 25.10 9.34 -9.77
C LEU A 309 25.84 9.39 -11.11
N ALA A 310 25.14 9.80 -12.19
CA ALA A 310 25.69 10.00 -13.54
C ALA A 310 26.27 11.41 -13.78
N GLY A 311 26.15 12.35 -12.84
CA GLY A 311 26.57 13.75 -13.02
C GLY A 311 25.63 14.57 -13.93
N ASP A 312 24.43 14.08 -14.24
CA ASP A 312 23.47 14.73 -15.12
C ASP A 312 22.43 15.55 -14.34
N ALA A 313 22.75 16.82 -14.11
CA ALA A 313 21.87 17.75 -13.40
C ALA A 313 20.55 18.00 -14.12
N ALA A 314 20.53 17.97 -15.47
CA ALA A 314 19.30 18.20 -16.24
C ALA A 314 18.32 17.04 -16.08
N ALA A 315 18.82 15.79 -16.17
CA ALA A 315 18.00 14.60 -15.91
C ALA A 315 17.51 14.57 -14.44
N ALA A 316 18.39 14.82 -13.48
CA ALA A 316 18.04 14.85 -12.06
C ALA A 316 16.92 15.86 -11.78
N ARG A 317 17.02 17.08 -12.30
CA ARG A 317 16.01 18.14 -12.15
C ARG A 317 14.68 17.73 -12.76
N ARG A 318 14.70 17.28 -14.03
CA ARG A 318 13.48 16.85 -14.74
C ARG A 318 12.73 15.76 -13.98
N HIS A 319 13.45 14.74 -13.54
CA HIS A 319 12.84 13.62 -12.83
C HIS A 319 12.36 14.03 -11.42
N LEU A 320 13.07 14.88 -10.70
CA LEU A 320 12.65 15.38 -9.39
C LEU A 320 11.36 16.20 -9.48
N GLU A 321 11.17 16.99 -10.53
CA GLU A 321 9.92 17.74 -10.78
C GLU A 321 8.73 16.80 -11.04
N LEU A 322 8.92 15.76 -11.86
CA LEU A 322 7.93 14.73 -12.13
C LEU A 322 7.64 13.83 -10.91
N GLY A 323 8.61 13.74 -9.99
CA GLY A 323 8.52 12.97 -8.76
C GLY A 323 7.73 13.64 -7.62
N LYS A 324 7.03 14.76 -7.85
CA LYS A 324 6.24 15.46 -6.80
C LYS A 324 4.99 14.66 -6.42
N GLY A 325 4.78 14.41 -5.12
CA GLY A 325 3.65 13.61 -4.61
C GLY A 325 3.93 12.11 -4.61
N GLY A 326 2.88 11.28 -4.65
CA GLY A 326 3.00 9.81 -4.69
C GLY A 326 3.42 9.16 -3.38
N PHE A 327 3.82 7.88 -3.47
CA PHE A 327 4.17 7.01 -2.33
C PHE A 327 5.67 7.08 -1.96
N VAL A 328 6.31 8.19 -2.24
CA VAL A 328 7.76 8.36 -2.02
C VAL A 328 8.04 8.64 -0.56
N GLU A 329 8.97 7.91 0.03
CA GLU A 329 9.51 8.23 1.35
C GLU A 329 10.15 9.61 1.36
N LYS A 330 9.93 10.34 2.45
CA LYS A 330 10.41 11.72 2.57
C LYS A 330 11.93 11.79 2.58
N SER A 331 12.61 10.81 3.19
CA SER A 331 14.06 10.67 3.19
C SER A 331 14.63 10.56 1.78
N ARG A 332 14.06 9.70 0.93
CA ARG A 332 14.49 9.50 -0.47
C ARG A 332 14.30 10.75 -1.30
N ARG A 333 13.18 11.47 -1.12
CA ARG A 333 12.94 12.73 -1.81
C ARG A 333 13.93 13.82 -1.42
N LEU A 334 14.20 13.95 -0.12
CA LEU A 334 15.20 14.91 0.39
C LEU A 334 16.61 14.57 -0.09
N LEU A 335 16.97 13.28 -0.15
CA LEU A 335 18.22 12.84 -0.77
C LEU A 335 18.31 13.30 -2.23
N ALA A 336 17.25 13.10 -3.03
CA ALA A 336 17.24 13.53 -4.43
C ALA A 336 17.34 15.07 -4.57
N GLN A 337 16.74 15.84 -3.66
CA GLN A 337 16.84 17.30 -3.60
C GLN A 337 18.27 17.74 -3.26
N ALA A 338 18.88 17.15 -2.23
CA ALA A 338 20.26 17.42 -1.86
C ALA A 338 21.24 17.05 -2.99
N ALA A 339 21.02 15.92 -3.64
CA ALA A 339 21.82 15.44 -4.77
C ALA A 339 21.76 16.41 -5.98
N LEU A 340 20.57 16.93 -6.32
CA LEU A 340 20.43 17.96 -7.34
C LEU A 340 21.11 19.26 -6.92
N ALA A 341 20.94 19.70 -5.68
CA ALA A 341 21.57 20.91 -5.17
C ALA A 341 23.11 20.84 -5.24
N GLN A 342 23.70 19.67 -4.97
CA GLN A 342 25.14 19.43 -5.13
C GLN A 342 25.57 19.60 -6.59
N LEU A 343 24.87 18.99 -7.56
CA LEU A 343 25.18 19.11 -8.99
C LEU A 343 25.09 20.56 -9.50
N GLU A 344 24.26 21.36 -8.86
CA GLU A 344 24.04 22.77 -9.21
C GLU A 344 24.95 23.75 -8.41
N GLY A 345 25.84 23.24 -7.55
CA GLY A 345 26.72 24.05 -6.72
C GLY A 345 26.02 24.83 -5.60
N ARG A 346 24.78 24.44 -5.23
CA ARG A 346 23.99 25.06 -4.16
C ARG A 346 24.29 24.39 -2.82
N HIS A 347 25.48 24.67 -2.26
CA HIS A 347 26.00 23.95 -1.10
C HIS A 347 25.12 24.08 0.16
N GLU A 348 24.56 25.27 0.43
CA GLU A 348 23.67 25.48 1.60
C GLU A 348 22.38 24.65 1.49
N ASP A 349 21.76 24.61 0.31
CA ASP A 349 20.57 23.78 0.06
C ASP A 349 20.89 22.29 0.17
N CYS A 350 22.04 21.87 -0.38
CA CYS A 350 22.51 20.50 -0.30
C CYS A 350 22.63 20.04 1.15
N GLU A 351 23.34 20.81 1.99
CA GLU A 351 23.56 20.45 3.39
C GLU A 351 22.27 20.49 4.21
N ARG A 352 21.42 21.49 4.00
CA ARG A 352 20.10 21.56 4.63
C ARG A 352 19.26 20.32 4.34
N ASP A 353 19.11 19.97 3.06
CA ASP A 353 18.25 18.87 2.63
C ASP A 353 18.87 17.52 3.02
N ARG A 354 20.19 17.38 3.04
CA ARG A 354 20.93 16.23 3.56
C ARG A 354 20.64 15.99 5.04
N LEU A 355 20.73 17.01 5.88
CA LEU A 355 20.43 16.91 7.31
C LEU A 355 18.95 16.57 7.58
N LEU A 356 18.04 17.14 6.80
CA LEU A 356 16.64 16.81 6.87
C LEU A 356 16.39 15.35 6.43
N ALA A 357 17.08 14.86 5.40
CA ALA A 357 16.99 13.48 4.96
C ALA A 357 17.43 12.51 6.05
N LEU A 358 18.57 12.76 6.73
CA LEU A 358 19.03 11.96 7.87
C LEU A 358 17.99 11.89 9.01
N LYS A 359 17.38 13.04 9.34
CA LYS A 359 16.33 13.08 10.37
C LYS A 359 15.09 12.28 10.00
N GLU A 360 14.67 12.28 8.73
CA GLU A 360 13.53 11.49 8.26
C GLU A 360 13.92 10.02 8.10
N LEU A 361 15.15 9.71 7.73
CA LEU A 361 15.65 8.35 7.58
C LEU A 361 15.58 7.56 8.89
N ALA A 362 15.87 8.18 10.02
CA ALA A 362 15.74 7.56 11.34
C ALA A 362 14.30 7.08 11.69
N LYS A 363 13.32 7.46 10.88
CA LYS A 363 11.91 7.05 11.03
C LYS A 363 11.51 5.91 10.10
N THR A 364 12.38 5.51 9.15
CA THR A 364 12.05 4.45 8.20
C THR A 364 11.93 3.10 8.89
N SER A 365 11.09 2.24 8.35
CA SER A 365 10.97 0.84 8.75
C SER A 365 11.81 -0.09 7.87
N ASP A 366 12.24 0.38 6.71
CA ASP A 366 13.06 -0.38 5.76
C ASP A 366 14.56 -0.16 6.04
N LEU A 367 15.08 -0.95 6.98
CA LEU A 367 16.47 -0.84 7.43
C LEU A 367 17.51 -1.23 6.36
N GLY A 368 17.14 -2.03 5.35
CA GLY A 368 18.01 -2.37 4.23
C GLY A 368 18.19 -1.19 3.29
N GLN A 369 17.11 -0.52 2.93
CA GLN A 369 17.14 0.73 2.15
C GLN A 369 17.75 1.89 2.95
N GLU A 370 17.59 1.90 4.27
CA GLU A 370 18.25 2.89 5.14
C GLU A 370 19.75 2.90 4.92
N LYS A 371 20.41 1.74 4.96
CA LYS A 371 21.86 1.61 4.77
C LYS A 371 22.32 2.15 3.41
N LEU A 372 21.60 1.86 2.33
CA LEU A 372 21.87 2.43 1.01
C LEU A 372 21.74 3.96 1.03
N THR A 373 20.69 4.47 1.65
CA THR A 373 20.42 5.91 1.71
C THR A 373 21.46 6.64 2.55
N GLU A 374 21.93 6.05 3.68
CA GLU A 374 23.01 6.58 4.50
C GLU A 374 24.31 6.70 3.72
N ASP A 375 24.70 5.66 2.98
CA ASP A 375 25.91 5.68 2.15
C ASP A 375 25.83 6.79 1.07
N GLN A 376 24.64 6.98 0.47
CA GLN A 376 24.41 8.04 -0.51
C GLN A 376 24.47 9.44 0.11
N LEU A 377 23.90 9.63 1.32
CA LEU A 377 23.98 10.89 2.06
C LEU A 377 25.42 11.20 2.53
N ALA A 378 26.20 10.19 2.92
CA ALA A 378 27.62 10.34 3.26
C ALA A 378 28.48 10.70 2.03
N ARG A 379 28.10 10.22 0.84
CA ARG A 379 28.76 10.58 -0.43
C ARG A 379 28.54 12.07 -0.78
N LEU A 380 27.34 12.61 -0.52
CA LEU A 380 27.07 14.04 -0.70
C LEU A 380 27.97 14.93 0.16
N GLN A 381 28.25 14.51 1.41
CA GLN A 381 29.12 15.25 2.32
C GLN A 381 30.58 15.31 1.85
N ARG A 382 31.09 14.26 1.18
CA ARG A 382 32.47 14.16 0.71
C ARG A 382 32.74 14.94 -0.58
N GLY A 383 31.68 15.28 -1.30
CA GLY A 383 31.77 16.01 -2.58
C GLY A 383 31.40 17.50 -2.45
N SER A 384 31.13 17.99 -1.25
CA SER A 384 30.98 19.40 -0.89
C SER A 384 32.26 19.90 -0.23
#